data_0d75bd77afe2962ce8adbd6c511d848c
#
_entry.id   0d75bd77afe2962ce8adbd6c511d848c
#
_cell.length_a   1.000
_cell.length_b   1.000
_cell.length_c   1.000
_cell.angle_alpha   90.00
_cell.angle_beta   90.00
_cell.angle_gamma   90.00
#
_symmetry.space_group_name_H-M   'P 1'
#
loop_
_entity.id
_entity.type
_entity.pdbx_description
1 polymer ?
#
loop_
_entity_poly.entity_id
_entity_poly.type
_entity_poly.pdbx_seq_one_letter_code
_entity_poly.pdbx_strand_id
1 'polypeptide(L)'
;GEAVAGVMTGGVVSLPLTASAHQARLALACHDLRHLVVVDGRGALAGLVSRVDLYTSRSLDVEDLVEAIHAATNIAALAQAAHRVREAAARRVEDGTAAHVCEWIAILNDLVVLSAVDLAEAEFELPLVPWCWLAFGSEGRLEQTLDTDQDNGIVFVPESERDTETLRQRFLPFARRVNEVLDACGFPFCKGDVMAGNPRWCLSMTEWRGQFAGWMSCATPDDLLNATIFFDFRAIAGDVTLAARLQQWLLANAGDNDLFLRFMAANALRGGPPLGRIRDFVVDRESGLLDLKRDGSRIFVDAARILALALGVSDTATSGRLEAAGALLGWPRREVDACLEAFDFIQQLRLRGQREKAGPPNRIAPSALNELEHAFLKESFRQARKLQQKLQF
;
A
#
# COMPACT_ATOMS: atom_id res chain seq x y z
N GLY A 1 -35.09 0.82 35.65
CA GLY A 1 -34.27 1.06 34.45
C GLY A 1 -33.34 -0.11 34.21
N GLU A 2 -33.22 -0.51 32.99
CA GLU A 2 -32.33 -1.60 32.55
C GLU A 2 -30.87 -1.19 32.76
N ALA A 3 -30.00 -2.10 33.23
CA ALA A 3 -28.60 -1.78 33.45
C ALA A 3 -27.89 -1.60 32.09
N VAL A 4 -26.95 -0.61 32.02
CA VAL A 4 -26.19 -0.34 30.77
C VAL A 4 -25.48 -1.59 30.23
N ALA A 5 -25.05 -2.50 31.11
CA ALA A 5 -24.46 -3.78 30.73
C ALA A 5 -25.39 -4.69 29.91
N GLY A 6 -26.72 -4.52 30.02
CA GLY A 6 -27.71 -5.30 29.23
C GLY A 6 -27.96 -4.77 27.82
N VAL A 7 -27.54 -3.52 27.54
CA VAL A 7 -27.79 -2.83 26.26
C VAL A 7 -26.49 -2.45 25.54
N MET A 8 -25.32 -2.63 26.16
CA MET A 8 -24.04 -2.32 25.54
C MET A 8 -23.61 -3.43 24.57
N THR A 9 -22.95 -3.05 23.49
CA THR A 9 -22.27 -4.00 22.59
C THR A 9 -21.01 -4.51 23.28
N GLY A 10 -20.88 -5.81 23.47
CA GLY A 10 -19.65 -6.47 23.95
C GLY A 10 -18.59 -6.51 22.83
N GLY A 11 -17.31 -6.69 23.20
CA GLY A 11 -16.24 -6.79 22.22
C GLY A 11 -15.90 -5.45 21.55
N VAL A 12 -15.61 -4.43 22.33
CA VAL A 12 -15.28 -3.09 21.84
C VAL A 12 -14.06 -3.13 20.92
N VAL A 13 -14.23 -2.72 19.67
CA VAL A 13 -13.13 -2.50 18.74
C VAL A 13 -12.33 -1.29 19.22
N SER A 14 -11.03 -1.48 19.44
CA SER A 14 -10.14 -0.41 19.89
C SER A 14 -8.84 -0.42 19.12
N LEU A 15 -8.21 0.75 19.00
CA LEU A 15 -6.88 0.93 18.42
C LEU A 15 -5.92 1.56 19.43
N PRO A 16 -4.62 1.27 19.32
CA PRO A 16 -3.62 1.93 20.16
C PRO A 16 -3.43 3.39 19.73
N LEU A 17 -2.92 4.24 20.64
CA LEU A 17 -2.57 5.64 20.34
C LEU A 17 -1.59 5.80 19.17
N THR A 18 -0.81 4.76 18.87
CA THR A 18 0.15 4.73 17.77
C THR A 18 -0.48 4.38 16.42
N ALA A 19 -1.77 4.01 16.40
CA ALA A 19 -2.47 3.71 15.16
C ALA A 19 -2.60 4.97 14.29
N SER A 20 -2.45 4.79 12.98
CA SER A 20 -2.64 5.88 12.02
C SER A 20 -4.12 6.26 11.88
N ALA A 21 -4.39 7.48 11.42
CA ALA A 21 -5.75 7.91 11.05
C ALA A 21 -6.37 6.99 9.98
N HIS A 22 -5.53 6.41 9.10
CA HIS A 22 -5.95 5.41 8.12
C HIS A 22 -6.49 4.13 8.77
N GLN A 23 -5.73 3.55 9.73
CA GLN A 23 -6.20 2.39 10.49
C GLN A 23 -7.50 2.65 11.23
N ALA A 24 -7.64 3.87 11.78
CA ALA A 24 -8.88 4.28 12.44
C ALA A 24 -10.06 4.37 11.45
N ARG A 25 -9.85 4.91 10.23
CA ARG A 25 -10.86 4.95 9.17
C ARG A 25 -11.28 3.56 8.72
N LEU A 26 -10.32 2.65 8.50
CA LEU A 26 -10.60 1.26 8.16
C LEU A 26 -11.41 0.56 9.26
N ALA A 27 -10.98 0.67 10.52
CA ALA A 27 -11.69 0.04 11.63
C ALA A 27 -13.13 0.55 11.76
N LEU A 28 -13.35 1.86 11.60
CA LEU A 28 -14.70 2.44 11.58
C LEU A 28 -15.56 1.93 10.43
N ALA A 29 -14.96 1.78 9.23
CA ALA A 29 -15.65 1.31 8.04
C ALA A 29 -15.92 -0.20 8.10
N CYS A 30 -14.90 -1.03 8.38
CA CYS A 30 -15.02 -2.49 8.41
C CYS A 30 -16.01 -2.99 9.48
N HIS A 31 -16.12 -2.28 10.61
CA HIS A 31 -17.00 -2.67 11.72
C HIS A 31 -18.29 -1.85 11.77
N ASP A 32 -18.57 -1.02 10.76
CA ASP A 32 -19.71 -0.08 10.69
C ASP A 32 -19.89 0.74 11.97
N LEU A 33 -18.77 1.24 12.52
CA LEU A 33 -18.77 2.00 13.77
C LEU A 33 -18.86 3.49 13.50
N ARG A 34 -19.59 4.22 14.37
CA ARG A 34 -19.60 5.70 14.39
C ARG A 34 -18.47 6.28 15.24
N HIS A 35 -18.02 5.53 16.24
CA HIS A 35 -16.97 5.92 17.17
C HIS A 35 -16.03 4.74 17.40
N LEU A 36 -14.75 5.03 17.51
CA LEU A 36 -13.70 4.06 17.78
C LEU A 36 -13.01 4.41 19.10
N VAL A 37 -12.80 3.42 19.93
CA VAL A 37 -12.06 3.57 21.19
C VAL A 37 -10.56 3.59 20.90
N VAL A 38 -9.84 4.56 21.46
CA VAL A 38 -8.38 4.61 21.42
C VAL A 38 -7.85 4.30 22.81
N VAL A 39 -6.90 3.36 22.90
CA VAL A 39 -6.31 2.89 24.15
C VAL A 39 -4.82 3.22 24.24
N ASP A 40 -4.33 3.42 25.46
CA ASP A 40 -2.91 3.60 25.70
C ASP A 40 -2.15 2.25 25.72
N GLY A 41 -0.82 2.28 25.92
CA GLY A 41 0.02 1.08 25.97
C GLY A 41 -0.29 0.12 27.13
N ARG A 42 -1.20 0.50 28.06
CA ARG A 42 -1.68 -0.32 29.18
C ARG A 42 -3.10 -0.84 28.94
N GLY A 43 -3.71 -0.53 27.78
CA GLY A 43 -5.07 -0.88 27.46
C GLY A 43 -6.14 0.02 28.12
N ALA A 44 -5.73 1.13 28.76
CA ALA A 44 -6.67 2.09 29.33
C ALA A 44 -7.21 3.04 28.24
N LEU A 45 -8.46 3.49 28.41
CA LEU A 45 -9.09 4.44 27.50
C LEU A 45 -8.28 5.73 27.43
N ALA A 46 -7.73 6.02 26.26
CA ALA A 46 -7.02 7.28 25.97
C ALA A 46 -7.93 8.32 25.30
N GLY A 47 -8.93 7.89 24.51
CA GLY A 47 -9.86 8.79 23.83
C GLY A 47 -10.86 8.05 22.96
N LEU A 48 -11.69 8.84 22.28
CA LEU A 48 -12.63 8.37 21.26
C LEU A 48 -12.36 9.15 19.97
N VAL A 49 -12.41 8.45 18.85
CA VAL A 49 -12.34 9.04 17.51
C VAL A 49 -13.64 8.73 16.78
N SER A 50 -14.30 9.74 16.25
CA SER A 50 -15.51 9.56 15.45
C SER A 50 -15.21 9.58 13.96
N ARG A 51 -16.16 9.10 13.14
CA ARG A 51 -16.12 9.28 11.68
C ARG A 51 -15.93 10.77 11.32
N VAL A 52 -16.62 11.67 11.99
CA VAL A 52 -16.57 13.12 11.72
C VAL A 52 -15.18 13.71 11.98
N ASP A 53 -14.48 13.24 13.01
CA ASP A 53 -13.12 13.70 13.32
C ASP A 53 -12.10 13.32 12.23
N LEU A 54 -12.31 12.19 11.57
CA LEU A 54 -11.43 11.64 10.55
C LEU A 54 -11.79 12.09 9.12
N TYR A 55 -13.02 12.52 8.90
CA TYR A 55 -13.52 12.99 7.61
C TYR A 55 -13.85 14.47 7.69
N THR A 56 -12.89 15.34 7.41
CA THR A 56 -13.13 16.77 7.35
C THR A 56 -14.10 17.15 6.22
N SER A 57 -15.12 17.85 6.54
CA SER A 57 -16.11 18.72 5.86
C SER A 57 -16.47 18.61 4.35
N ARG A 58 -16.00 17.60 3.58
CA ARG A 58 -16.49 17.30 2.22
C ARG A 58 -16.93 15.84 2.06
N SER A 59 -17.50 15.26 3.09
CA SER A 59 -17.65 13.81 3.30
C SER A 59 -18.94 13.15 2.80
N LEU A 60 -19.91 13.87 2.29
CA LEU A 60 -21.19 13.29 1.83
C LEU A 60 -21.00 12.19 0.76
N ASP A 61 -20.03 12.39 -0.17
CA ASP A 61 -19.73 11.41 -1.21
C ASP A 61 -19.11 10.11 -0.69
N VAL A 62 -18.39 10.14 0.45
CA VAL A 62 -17.69 8.97 1.00
C VAL A 62 -18.67 8.03 1.70
N GLU A 63 -19.60 8.55 2.49
CA GLU A 63 -20.59 7.74 3.19
C GLU A 63 -21.45 6.95 2.19
N ASP A 64 -21.93 7.60 1.13
CA ASP A 64 -22.71 6.97 0.06
C ASP A 64 -21.91 5.85 -0.67
N LEU A 65 -20.59 6.05 -0.85
CA LEU A 65 -19.73 5.04 -1.48
C LEU A 65 -19.47 3.85 -0.56
N VAL A 66 -19.19 4.11 0.71
CA VAL A 66 -19.01 3.06 1.73
C VAL A 66 -20.30 2.25 1.89
N GLU A 67 -21.46 2.92 1.98
CA GLU A 67 -22.75 2.25 2.06
C GLU A 67 -23.02 1.39 0.82
N ALA A 68 -22.71 1.89 -0.39
CA ALA A 68 -22.88 1.15 -1.62
C ALA A 68 -21.97 -0.09 -1.70
N ILE A 69 -20.75 -0.02 -1.16
CA ILE A 69 -19.84 -1.18 -1.08
C ILE A 69 -20.40 -2.22 -0.10
N HIS A 70 -20.78 -1.81 1.12
CA HIS A 70 -21.30 -2.72 2.14
C HIS A 70 -22.66 -3.35 1.75
N ALA A 71 -23.50 -2.61 1.02
CA ALA A 71 -24.80 -3.13 0.54
C ALA A 71 -24.66 -4.08 -0.66
N ALA A 72 -23.46 -4.26 -1.22
CA ALA A 72 -23.25 -5.12 -2.37
C ALA A 72 -23.30 -6.60 -1.99
N THR A 73 -24.40 -7.28 -2.34
CA THR A 73 -24.63 -8.71 -2.06
C THR A 73 -24.22 -9.63 -3.20
N ASN A 74 -23.67 -9.08 -4.28
CA ASN A 74 -23.22 -9.85 -5.44
C ASN A 74 -22.13 -9.06 -6.22
N ILE A 75 -21.43 -9.76 -7.09
CA ILE A 75 -20.30 -9.23 -7.86
C ILE A 75 -20.69 -8.03 -8.72
N ALA A 76 -21.86 -8.05 -9.36
CA ALA A 76 -22.30 -6.95 -10.23
C ALA A 76 -22.53 -5.65 -9.43
N ALA A 77 -23.13 -5.74 -8.25
CA ALA A 77 -23.34 -4.61 -7.35
C ALA A 77 -22.00 -4.07 -6.83
N LEU A 78 -21.07 -4.95 -6.42
CA LEU A 78 -19.74 -4.56 -5.97
C LEU A 78 -18.92 -3.90 -7.09
N ALA A 79 -18.97 -4.43 -8.31
CA ALA A 79 -18.32 -3.84 -9.48
C ALA A 79 -18.86 -2.44 -9.79
N GLN A 80 -20.18 -2.23 -9.65
CA GLN A 80 -20.78 -0.90 -9.81
C GLN A 80 -20.33 0.07 -8.72
N ALA A 81 -20.26 -0.37 -7.45
CA ALA A 81 -19.75 0.44 -6.35
C ALA A 81 -18.26 0.81 -6.57
N ALA A 82 -17.42 -0.14 -6.97
CA ALA A 82 -16.01 0.09 -7.29
C ALA A 82 -15.83 1.06 -8.47
N HIS A 83 -16.72 1.02 -9.47
CA HIS A 83 -16.71 1.99 -10.57
C HIS A 83 -17.01 3.40 -10.06
N ARG A 84 -18.02 3.58 -9.20
CA ARG A 84 -18.34 4.87 -8.56
C ARG A 84 -17.17 5.41 -7.73
N VAL A 85 -16.44 4.53 -7.03
CA VAL A 85 -15.22 4.91 -6.29
C VAL A 85 -14.19 5.50 -7.24
N ARG A 86 -13.89 4.84 -8.37
CA ARG A 86 -12.91 5.36 -9.37
C ARG A 86 -13.35 6.69 -9.97
N GLU A 87 -14.61 6.87 -10.29
CA GLU A 87 -15.12 8.16 -10.78
C GLU A 87 -14.99 9.28 -9.74
N ALA A 88 -15.30 8.99 -8.49
CA ALA A 88 -15.16 9.94 -7.39
C ALA A 88 -13.67 10.27 -7.13
N ALA A 89 -12.78 9.27 -7.22
CA ALA A 89 -11.34 9.46 -7.11
C ALA A 89 -10.81 10.38 -8.23
N ALA A 90 -11.23 10.15 -9.46
CA ALA A 90 -10.83 10.98 -10.60
C ALA A 90 -11.24 12.46 -10.43
N ARG A 91 -12.42 12.73 -9.85
CA ARG A 91 -12.84 14.11 -9.52
C ARG A 91 -11.98 14.74 -8.42
N ARG A 92 -11.59 13.96 -7.40
CA ARG A 92 -10.77 14.46 -6.27
C ARG A 92 -9.35 14.86 -6.66
N VAL A 93 -8.83 14.36 -7.78
CA VAL A 93 -7.48 14.74 -8.27
C VAL A 93 -7.35 16.26 -8.51
N GLU A 94 -8.44 16.97 -8.78
CA GLU A 94 -8.42 18.43 -8.99
C GLU A 94 -8.29 19.24 -7.69
N ASP A 95 -8.86 18.72 -6.60
CA ASP A 95 -9.08 19.51 -5.38
C ASP A 95 -8.16 19.13 -4.22
N GLY A 96 -7.38 18.04 -4.34
CA GLY A 96 -6.59 17.47 -3.26
C GLY A 96 -5.09 17.34 -3.55
N THR A 97 -4.27 17.20 -2.50
CA THR A 97 -2.89 16.75 -2.64
C THR A 97 -2.87 15.27 -3.05
N ALA A 98 -1.80 14.82 -3.72
CA ALA A 98 -1.70 13.43 -4.13
C ALA A 98 -1.74 12.47 -2.93
N ALA A 99 -1.10 12.82 -1.82
CA ALA A 99 -1.12 12.01 -0.60
C ALA A 99 -2.55 11.76 -0.12
N HIS A 100 -3.39 12.81 -0.03
CA HIS A 100 -4.80 12.66 0.39
C HIS A 100 -5.62 11.86 -0.62
N VAL A 101 -5.38 12.06 -1.92
CA VAL A 101 -6.12 11.33 -2.98
C VAL A 101 -5.75 9.85 -2.96
N CYS A 102 -4.45 9.51 -2.88
CA CYS A 102 -3.99 8.12 -2.81
C CYS A 102 -4.48 7.41 -1.53
N GLU A 103 -4.43 8.10 -0.38
CA GLU A 103 -4.96 7.56 0.88
C GLU A 103 -6.46 7.28 0.77
N TRP A 104 -7.22 8.18 0.19
CA TRP A 104 -8.65 8.04 -0.04
C TRP A 104 -8.97 6.87 -0.99
N ILE A 105 -8.22 6.75 -2.09
CA ILE A 105 -8.31 5.60 -3.01
C ILE A 105 -8.03 4.30 -2.27
N ALA A 106 -6.95 4.24 -1.50
CA ALA A 106 -6.54 3.04 -0.79
C ALA A 106 -7.61 2.58 0.22
N ILE A 107 -8.21 3.50 0.99
CA ILE A 107 -9.27 3.18 1.95
C ILE A 107 -10.48 2.53 1.25
N LEU A 108 -10.94 3.10 0.16
CA LEU A 108 -12.13 2.59 -0.53
C LEU A 108 -11.83 1.31 -1.32
N ASN A 109 -10.63 1.20 -1.89
CA ASN A 109 -10.20 -0.04 -2.52
C ASN A 109 -10.10 -1.19 -1.51
N ASP A 110 -9.61 -0.93 -0.28
CA ASP A 110 -9.57 -1.92 0.79
C ASP A 110 -10.98 -2.43 1.13
N LEU A 111 -11.98 -1.55 1.19
CA LEU A 111 -13.37 -1.96 1.41
C LEU A 111 -13.89 -2.83 0.25
N VAL A 112 -13.53 -2.50 -0.99
CA VAL A 112 -13.88 -3.36 -2.14
C VAL A 112 -13.20 -4.72 -2.03
N VAL A 113 -11.92 -4.78 -1.63
CA VAL A 113 -11.21 -6.05 -1.42
C VAL A 113 -11.85 -6.86 -0.30
N LEU A 114 -12.18 -6.24 0.83
CA LEU A 114 -12.88 -6.89 1.94
C LEU A 114 -14.22 -7.48 1.49
N SER A 115 -15.04 -6.70 0.80
CA SER A 115 -16.32 -7.19 0.27
C SER A 115 -16.14 -8.29 -0.79
N ALA A 116 -15.07 -8.26 -1.59
CA ALA A 116 -14.75 -9.33 -2.54
C ALA A 116 -14.35 -10.62 -1.83
N VAL A 117 -13.60 -10.51 -0.73
CA VAL A 117 -13.26 -11.64 0.15
C VAL A 117 -14.52 -12.23 0.76
N ASP A 118 -15.39 -11.40 1.36
CA ASP A 118 -16.64 -11.86 2.00
C ASP A 118 -17.56 -12.58 1.00
N LEU A 119 -17.73 -12.03 -0.22
CA LEU A 119 -18.51 -12.66 -1.27
C LEU A 119 -17.95 -14.01 -1.70
N ALA A 120 -16.64 -14.13 -1.79
CA ALA A 120 -15.99 -15.39 -2.12
C ALA A 120 -16.04 -16.37 -0.94
N GLU A 121 -15.85 -15.94 0.32
CA GLU A 121 -15.99 -16.83 1.49
C GLU A 121 -17.35 -17.50 1.56
N ALA A 122 -18.41 -16.83 1.14
CA ALA A 122 -19.74 -17.41 1.10
C ALA A 122 -19.89 -18.60 0.11
N GLU A 123 -18.96 -18.73 -0.86
CA GLU A 123 -18.95 -19.80 -1.86
C GLU A 123 -18.07 -21.01 -1.44
N PHE A 124 -17.22 -20.87 -0.41
CA PHE A 124 -16.21 -21.89 -0.03
C PHE A 124 -16.20 -22.19 1.46
N GLU A 125 -15.98 -23.46 1.83
CA GLU A 125 -15.66 -23.85 3.20
C GLU A 125 -14.15 -23.71 3.44
N LEU A 126 -13.74 -22.57 3.99
CA LEU A 126 -12.32 -22.33 4.29
C LEU A 126 -11.81 -23.21 5.44
N PRO A 127 -10.50 -23.54 5.43
CA PRO A 127 -9.86 -24.22 6.56
C PRO A 127 -9.99 -23.42 7.85
N LEU A 128 -10.27 -24.09 8.97
CA LEU A 128 -10.33 -23.48 10.30
C LEU A 128 -8.92 -23.27 10.88
N VAL A 129 -8.06 -22.59 10.15
CA VAL A 129 -6.71 -22.21 10.57
C VAL A 129 -6.54 -20.69 10.43
N PRO A 130 -5.65 -20.04 11.20
CA PRO A 130 -5.37 -18.63 11.01
C PRO A 130 -4.85 -18.36 9.58
N TRP A 131 -5.44 -17.41 8.90
CA TRP A 131 -5.01 -16.96 7.57
C TRP A 131 -5.21 -15.45 7.42
N CYS A 132 -4.48 -14.84 6.49
CA CYS A 132 -4.59 -13.41 6.21
C CYS A 132 -4.37 -13.15 4.72
N TRP A 133 -5.22 -12.30 4.14
CA TRP A 133 -5.03 -11.71 2.82
C TRP A 133 -4.06 -10.56 2.92
N LEU A 134 -2.98 -10.63 2.14
CA LEU A 134 -1.93 -9.62 2.07
C LEU A 134 -2.06 -8.79 0.80
N ALA A 135 -1.93 -7.48 0.92
CA ALA A 135 -1.72 -6.57 -0.19
C ALA A 135 -0.24 -6.21 -0.28
N PHE A 136 0.30 -6.15 -1.51
CA PHE A 136 1.70 -5.85 -1.78
C PHE A 136 1.90 -4.54 -2.54
N GLY A 137 3.13 -4.11 -2.68
CA GLY A 137 3.54 -3.01 -3.54
C GLY A 137 2.84 -1.68 -3.19
N SER A 138 2.25 -1.02 -4.17
CA SER A 138 1.57 0.27 -3.94
C SER A 138 0.34 0.14 -3.06
N GLU A 139 -0.37 -0.98 -3.11
CA GLU A 139 -1.49 -1.29 -2.24
C GLU A 139 -1.01 -1.49 -0.80
N GLY A 140 0.08 -2.25 -0.61
CA GLY A 140 0.74 -2.43 0.69
C GLY A 140 1.22 -1.11 1.32
N ARG A 141 1.57 -0.11 0.49
CA ARG A 141 2.02 1.22 0.94
C ARG A 141 0.93 2.27 1.06
N LEU A 142 -0.33 1.97 0.73
CA LEU A 142 -1.43 2.96 0.68
C LEU A 142 -1.20 4.07 -0.37
N GLU A 143 -0.50 3.73 -1.45
CA GLU A 143 -0.08 4.67 -2.50
C GLU A 143 -0.68 4.30 -3.87
N GLN A 144 -1.83 3.62 -3.86
CA GLN A 144 -2.56 3.30 -5.08
C GLN A 144 -2.96 4.59 -5.82
N THR A 145 -2.92 4.52 -7.14
CA THR A 145 -3.38 5.59 -8.03
C THR A 145 -4.64 5.13 -8.77
N LEU A 146 -5.16 5.92 -9.70
CA LEU A 146 -6.39 5.58 -10.46
C LEU A 146 -6.23 4.29 -11.29
N ASP A 147 -5.03 4.06 -11.83
CA ASP A 147 -4.69 2.84 -12.58
C ASP A 147 -3.87 1.92 -11.65
N THR A 148 -4.54 0.97 -11.01
CA THR A 148 -3.92 -0.03 -10.15
C THR A 148 -4.33 -1.43 -10.60
N ASP A 149 -3.39 -2.35 -10.59
CA ASP A 149 -3.59 -3.79 -10.79
C ASP A 149 -3.58 -4.51 -9.43
N GLN A 150 -3.79 -5.81 -9.48
CA GLN A 150 -3.79 -6.63 -8.28
C GLN A 150 -2.36 -7.04 -7.93
N ASP A 151 -1.95 -6.79 -6.67
CA ASP A 151 -0.72 -7.34 -6.08
C ASP A 151 -1.08 -7.90 -4.69
N ASN A 152 -1.33 -9.21 -4.58
CA ASN A 152 -1.83 -9.81 -3.35
C ASN A 152 -1.34 -11.23 -3.11
N GLY A 153 -1.52 -11.72 -1.89
CA GLY A 153 -1.17 -13.08 -1.50
C GLY A 153 -1.91 -13.52 -0.24
N ILE A 154 -1.75 -14.79 0.12
CA ILE A 154 -2.26 -15.34 1.37
C ILE A 154 -1.10 -15.82 2.23
N VAL A 155 -1.18 -15.51 3.53
CA VAL A 155 -0.38 -16.18 4.56
C VAL A 155 -1.31 -16.99 5.45
N PHE A 156 -0.96 -18.24 5.76
CA PHE A 156 -1.71 -19.10 6.68
C PHE A 156 -0.77 -19.83 7.64
N VAL A 157 -1.32 -20.32 8.76
CA VAL A 157 -0.56 -21.07 9.76
C VAL A 157 -1.17 -22.47 9.91
N PRO A 158 -0.53 -23.53 9.38
CA PRO A 158 -0.99 -24.89 9.55
C PRO A 158 -0.80 -25.36 11.01
N GLU A 159 -1.66 -26.27 11.48
CA GLU A 159 -1.43 -26.95 12.76
C GLU A 159 -0.18 -27.86 12.71
N SER A 160 0.06 -28.47 11.57
CA SER A 160 1.26 -29.26 11.25
C SER A 160 1.80 -28.87 9.88
N GLU A 161 3.12 -28.74 9.74
CA GLU A 161 3.77 -28.47 8.45
C GLU A 161 3.44 -29.52 7.37
N ARG A 162 3.04 -30.72 7.75
CA ARG A 162 2.60 -31.78 6.83
C ARG A 162 1.30 -31.44 6.11
N ASP A 163 0.49 -30.56 6.69
CA ASP A 163 -0.81 -30.16 6.15
C ASP A 163 -0.72 -28.96 5.21
N THR A 164 0.46 -28.34 5.10
CA THR A 164 0.68 -27.10 4.34
C THR A 164 0.15 -27.20 2.90
N GLU A 165 0.51 -28.26 2.17
CA GLU A 165 0.06 -28.39 0.79
C GLU A 165 -1.44 -28.68 0.68
N THR A 166 -1.99 -29.47 1.58
CA THR A 166 -3.44 -29.74 1.65
C THR A 166 -4.22 -28.47 1.90
N LEU A 167 -3.76 -27.61 2.84
CA LEU A 167 -4.36 -26.32 3.14
C LEU A 167 -4.26 -25.36 1.94
N ARG A 168 -3.09 -25.29 1.30
CA ARG A 168 -2.90 -24.50 0.08
C ARG A 168 -3.92 -24.87 -0.99
N GLN A 169 -4.10 -26.16 -1.26
CA GLN A 169 -5.08 -26.65 -2.25
C GLN A 169 -6.52 -26.25 -1.91
N ARG A 170 -6.84 -26.08 -0.64
CA ARG A 170 -8.15 -25.59 -0.19
C ARG A 170 -8.30 -24.08 -0.30
N PHE A 171 -7.23 -23.31 -0.07
CA PHE A 171 -7.25 -21.85 -0.23
C PHE A 171 -7.23 -21.40 -1.69
N LEU A 172 -6.56 -22.11 -2.59
CA LEU A 172 -6.38 -21.68 -3.97
C LEU A 172 -7.66 -21.43 -4.76
N PRO A 173 -8.72 -22.28 -4.70
CA PRO A 173 -9.98 -21.98 -5.39
C PRO A 173 -10.63 -20.69 -4.90
N PHE A 174 -10.67 -20.48 -3.57
CA PHE A 174 -11.14 -19.26 -2.94
C PHE A 174 -10.31 -18.05 -3.41
N ALA A 175 -8.98 -18.11 -3.33
CA ALA A 175 -8.10 -17.03 -3.72
C ALA A 175 -8.27 -16.64 -5.19
N ARG A 176 -8.41 -17.61 -6.11
CA ARG A 176 -8.72 -17.36 -7.51
C ARG A 176 -10.06 -16.67 -7.68
N ARG A 177 -11.06 -17.09 -6.90
CA ARG A 177 -12.38 -16.46 -6.93
C ARG A 177 -12.33 -15.01 -6.51
N VAL A 178 -11.59 -14.68 -5.43
CA VAL A 178 -11.37 -13.29 -5.02
C VAL A 178 -10.69 -12.49 -6.14
N ASN A 179 -9.64 -13.03 -6.77
CA ASN A 179 -8.97 -12.35 -7.88
C ASN A 179 -9.91 -12.11 -9.08
N GLU A 180 -10.80 -13.06 -9.41
CA GLU A 180 -11.83 -12.90 -10.45
C GLU A 180 -12.85 -11.80 -10.09
N VAL A 181 -13.29 -11.74 -8.84
CA VAL A 181 -14.20 -10.71 -8.35
C VAL A 181 -13.54 -9.33 -8.44
N LEU A 182 -12.26 -9.23 -8.04
CA LEU A 182 -11.50 -7.99 -8.14
C LEU A 182 -11.30 -7.54 -9.59
N ASP A 183 -11.04 -8.47 -10.52
CA ASP A 183 -10.97 -8.16 -11.95
C ASP A 183 -12.30 -7.60 -12.47
N ALA A 184 -13.42 -8.23 -12.10
CA ALA A 184 -14.76 -7.72 -12.42
C ALA A 184 -15.02 -6.34 -11.79
N CYS A 185 -14.45 -6.05 -10.62
CA CYS A 185 -14.47 -4.74 -9.99
C CYS A 185 -13.52 -3.72 -10.64
N GLY A 186 -12.75 -4.12 -11.66
CA GLY A 186 -11.85 -3.27 -12.45
C GLY A 186 -10.47 -3.10 -11.85
N PHE A 187 -10.00 -4.08 -11.10
CA PHE A 187 -8.61 -4.29 -10.73
C PHE A 187 -8.04 -5.39 -11.62
N PRO A 188 -7.41 -5.08 -12.76
CA PRO A 188 -6.97 -6.10 -13.69
C PRO A 188 -5.94 -7.03 -13.05
N PHE A 189 -5.88 -8.26 -13.54
CA PHE A 189 -4.88 -9.23 -13.12
C PHE A 189 -3.47 -8.68 -13.28
N CYS A 190 -2.61 -8.94 -12.28
CA CYS A 190 -1.20 -8.57 -12.34
C CYS A 190 -0.49 -9.30 -13.47
N LYS A 191 0.21 -8.55 -14.35
CA LYS A 191 0.97 -9.13 -15.45
C LYS A 191 2.13 -10.02 -14.99
N GLY A 192 2.64 -9.75 -13.77
CA GLY A 192 3.67 -10.56 -13.11
C GLY A 192 3.12 -11.77 -12.36
N ASP A 193 1.80 -11.99 -12.41
CA ASP A 193 1.09 -13.07 -11.70
C ASP A 193 1.34 -13.06 -10.18
N VAL A 194 1.48 -11.84 -9.60
CA VAL A 194 1.62 -11.61 -8.16
C VAL A 194 0.23 -11.57 -7.55
N MET A 195 -0.40 -12.72 -7.44
CA MET A 195 -1.78 -12.86 -6.97
C MET A 195 -1.96 -14.08 -6.08
N ALA A 196 -2.84 -13.97 -5.10
CA ALA A 196 -3.13 -15.03 -4.12
C ALA A 196 -3.61 -16.35 -4.75
N GLY A 197 -4.27 -16.27 -5.93
CA GLY A 197 -4.67 -17.43 -6.72
C GLY A 197 -3.51 -18.21 -7.36
N ASN A 198 -2.29 -17.65 -7.37
CA ASN A 198 -1.07 -18.33 -7.77
C ASN A 198 -0.49 -19.11 -6.56
N PRO A 199 -0.23 -20.43 -6.68
CA PRO A 199 0.36 -21.22 -5.59
C PRO A 199 1.66 -20.67 -5.00
N ARG A 200 2.41 -19.87 -5.78
CA ARG A 200 3.65 -19.23 -5.33
C ARG A 200 3.43 -18.14 -4.26
N TRP A 201 2.21 -17.62 -4.15
CA TRP A 201 1.88 -16.51 -3.24
C TRP A 201 0.75 -16.85 -2.26
N CYS A 202 0.33 -18.12 -2.24
CA CYS A 202 -0.54 -18.70 -1.22
C CYS A 202 0.31 -19.62 -0.34
N LEU A 203 0.94 -19.05 0.67
CA LEU A 203 2.03 -19.69 1.41
C LEU A 203 1.75 -19.75 2.92
N SER A 204 2.32 -20.76 3.59
CA SER A 204 2.35 -20.76 5.06
C SER A 204 3.30 -19.69 5.59
N MET A 205 3.16 -19.35 6.87
CA MET A 205 4.07 -18.43 7.56
C MET A 205 5.54 -18.87 7.45
N THR A 206 5.80 -20.17 7.58
CA THR A 206 7.15 -20.74 7.44
C THR A 206 7.69 -20.57 6.03
N GLU A 207 6.87 -20.82 5.03
CA GLU A 207 7.26 -20.65 3.62
C GLU A 207 7.52 -19.18 3.26
N TRP A 208 6.67 -18.22 3.71
CA TRP A 208 6.92 -16.79 3.50
C TRP A 208 8.26 -16.35 4.10
N ARG A 209 8.56 -16.79 5.33
CA ARG A 209 9.87 -16.52 5.96
C ARG A 209 11.00 -17.15 5.16
N GLY A 210 10.82 -18.36 4.67
CA GLY A 210 11.80 -19.04 3.81
C GLY A 210 12.06 -18.29 2.51
N GLN A 211 11.02 -17.81 1.84
CA GLN A 211 11.13 -16.98 0.63
C GLN A 211 11.90 -15.68 0.91
N PHE A 212 11.53 -14.95 1.95
CA PHE A 212 12.21 -13.72 2.33
C PHE A 212 13.67 -13.95 2.70
N ALA A 213 13.97 -15.02 3.47
CA ALA A 213 15.33 -15.41 3.79
C ALA A 213 16.15 -15.74 2.53
N GLY A 214 15.55 -16.45 1.58
CA GLY A 214 16.15 -16.78 0.30
C GLY A 214 16.54 -15.52 -0.50
N TRP A 215 15.62 -14.57 -0.64
CA TRP A 215 15.90 -13.31 -1.35
C TRP A 215 16.97 -12.46 -0.67
N MET A 216 16.99 -12.45 0.65
CA MET A 216 18.02 -11.73 1.41
C MET A 216 19.40 -12.40 1.32
N SER A 217 19.45 -13.73 1.18
CA SER A 217 20.71 -14.48 1.15
C SER A 217 21.37 -14.51 -0.22
N CYS A 218 20.58 -14.69 -1.29
CA CYS A 218 21.11 -14.83 -2.66
C CYS A 218 21.27 -13.48 -3.35
N ALA A 219 20.35 -12.54 -3.11
CA ALA A 219 20.34 -11.18 -3.64
C ALA A 219 20.61 -11.08 -5.16
N THR A 220 20.11 -12.06 -5.92
CA THR A 220 20.13 -12.01 -7.39
C THR A 220 19.28 -10.84 -7.91
N PRO A 221 19.41 -10.41 -9.16
CA PRO A 221 18.51 -9.38 -9.72
C PRO A 221 17.02 -9.69 -9.54
N ASP A 222 16.61 -10.94 -9.68
CA ASP A 222 15.22 -11.38 -9.49
C ASP A 222 14.83 -11.36 -8.00
N ASP A 223 15.70 -11.76 -7.09
CA ASP A 223 15.48 -11.69 -5.65
C ASP A 223 15.32 -10.24 -5.19
N LEU A 224 16.16 -9.32 -5.70
CA LEU A 224 16.06 -7.90 -5.40
C LEU A 224 14.76 -7.30 -5.98
N LEU A 225 14.33 -7.73 -7.17
CA LEU A 225 13.03 -7.33 -7.73
C LEU A 225 11.89 -7.81 -6.82
N ASN A 226 11.89 -9.07 -6.43
CA ASN A 226 10.90 -9.63 -5.51
C ASN A 226 10.88 -8.86 -4.18
N ALA A 227 12.04 -8.59 -3.58
CA ALA A 227 12.14 -7.78 -2.36
C ALA A 227 11.51 -6.40 -2.53
N THR A 228 11.59 -5.77 -3.71
CA THR A 228 10.95 -4.47 -3.96
C THR A 228 9.42 -4.53 -4.06
N ILE A 229 8.84 -5.69 -4.32
CA ILE A 229 7.40 -5.92 -4.41
C ILE A 229 6.87 -6.40 -3.05
N PHE A 230 7.43 -7.47 -2.53
CA PHE A 230 6.87 -8.24 -1.42
C PHE A 230 7.27 -7.74 -0.02
N PHE A 231 8.27 -6.86 0.12
CA PHE A 231 8.63 -6.29 1.42
C PHE A 231 7.78 -5.08 1.80
N ASP A 232 6.93 -4.61 0.89
CA ASP A 232 5.90 -3.62 1.15
C ASP A 232 4.55 -4.33 1.22
N PHE A 233 4.19 -4.83 2.38
CA PHE A 233 2.94 -5.57 2.56
C PHE A 233 2.18 -5.13 3.80
N ARG A 234 0.87 -5.37 3.76
CA ARG A 234 -0.05 -5.21 4.90
C ARG A 234 -1.22 -6.19 4.81
N ALA A 235 -1.88 -6.39 5.93
CA ALA A 235 -3.11 -7.17 6.01
C ALA A 235 -4.29 -6.38 5.44
N ILE A 236 -5.21 -7.06 4.73
CA ILE A 236 -6.52 -6.54 4.34
C ILE A 236 -7.63 -7.32 5.06
N ALA A 237 -7.60 -8.66 5.01
CA ALA A 237 -8.65 -9.51 5.56
C ALA A 237 -8.08 -10.69 6.35
N GLY A 238 -8.90 -11.32 7.19
CA GLY A 238 -8.51 -12.45 8.03
C GLY A 238 -7.77 -12.03 9.29
N ASP A 239 -6.85 -12.86 9.78
CA ASP A 239 -6.06 -12.59 10.99
C ASP A 239 -4.90 -11.62 10.70
N VAL A 240 -5.14 -10.34 10.92
CA VAL A 240 -4.17 -9.25 10.70
C VAL A 240 -2.87 -9.42 11.51
N THR A 241 -2.89 -10.19 12.60
CA THR A 241 -1.70 -10.42 13.43
C THR A 241 -0.63 -11.20 12.68
N LEU A 242 -1.01 -12.00 11.67
CA LEU A 242 -0.07 -12.76 10.85
C LEU A 242 0.82 -11.83 10.01
N ALA A 243 0.26 -10.80 9.41
CA ALA A 243 1.04 -9.79 8.68
C ALA A 243 2.00 -9.06 9.62
N ALA A 244 1.55 -8.65 10.81
CA ALA A 244 2.40 -8.00 11.81
C ALA A 244 3.57 -8.90 12.25
N ARG A 245 3.33 -10.20 12.49
CA ARG A 245 4.35 -11.19 12.83
C ARG A 245 5.36 -11.42 11.69
N LEU A 246 4.90 -11.43 10.44
CA LEU A 246 5.77 -11.56 9.28
C LEU A 246 6.63 -10.30 9.10
N GLN A 247 6.05 -9.11 9.28
CA GLN A 247 6.75 -7.83 9.21
C GLN A 247 7.82 -7.71 10.31
N GLN A 248 7.47 -8.06 11.55
CA GLN A 248 8.44 -8.05 12.64
C GLN A 248 9.63 -8.98 12.35
N TRP A 249 9.35 -10.18 11.82
CA TRP A 249 10.39 -11.10 11.40
C TRP A 249 11.26 -10.53 10.28
N LEU A 250 10.64 -9.91 9.25
CA LEU A 250 11.36 -9.28 8.14
C LEU A 250 12.31 -8.18 8.65
N LEU A 251 11.81 -7.25 9.46
CA LEU A 251 12.62 -6.14 9.97
C LEU A 251 13.80 -6.62 10.81
N ALA A 252 13.60 -7.62 11.67
CA ALA A 252 14.66 -8.19 12.50
C ALA A 252 15.77 -8.87 11.65
N ASN A 253 15.41 -9.51 10.53
CA ASN A 253 16.39 -10.22 9.71
C ASN A 253 17.02 -9.36 8.61
N ALA A 254 16.30 -8.36 8.08
CA ALA A 254 16.81 -7.45 7.08
C ALA A 254 17.74 -6.39 7.67
N GLY A 255 17.43 -5.86 8.87
CA GLY A 255 18.23 -4.83 9.54
C GLY A 255 19.64 -5.31 9.90
N ASP A 256 19.80 -6.58 10.25
CA ASP A 256 21.08 -7.19 10.58
C ASP A 256 21.87 -7.69 9.34
N ASN A 257 21.32 -7.53 8.12
CA ASN A 257 21.94 -8.01 6.89
C ASN A 257 22.53 -6.87 6.05
N ASP A 258 23.67 -6.35 6.48
CA ASP A 258 24.38 -5.26 5.78
C ASP A 258 24.65 -5.55 4.30
N LEU A 259 24.97 -6.80 3.98
CA LEU A 259 25.28 -7.18 2.60
C LEU A 259 24.05 -7.06 1.71
N PHE A 260 22.90 -7.56 2.17
CA PHE A 260 21.63 -7.43 1.47
C PHE A 260 21.24 -5.96 1.29
N LEU A 261 21.34 -5.16 2.34
CA LEU A 261 21.03 -3.71 2.29
C LEU A 261 21.92 -2.98 1.28
N ARG A 262 23.20 -3.32 1.20
CA ARG A 262 24.11 -2.79 0.17
C ARG A 262 23.71 -3.21 -1.24
N PHE A 263 23.27 -4.46 -1.46
CA PHE A 263 22.75 -4.89 -2.76
C PHE A 263 21.47 -4.16 -3.14
N MET A 264 20.55 -3.98 -2.20
CA MET A 264 19.34 -3.17 -2.40
C MET A 264 19.68 -1.73 -2.79
N ALA A 265 20.60 -1.09 -2.05
CA ALA A 265 21.07 0.27 -2.34
C ALA A 265 21.75 0.35 -3.72
N ALA A 266 22.65 -0.57 -4.02
CA ALA A 266 23.30 -0.64 -5.34
C ALA A 266 22.29 -0.81 -6.48
N ASN A 267 21.24 -1.63 -6.28
CA ASN A 267 20.17 -1.80 -7.27
C ASN A 267 19.34 -0.51 -7.44
N ALA A 268 18.99 0.17 -6.35
CA ALA A 268 18.27 1.44 -6.37
C ALA A 268 19.07 2.58 -7.04
N LEU A 269 20.40 2.51 -6.98
CA LEU A 269 21.31 3.47 -7.60
C LEU A 269 21.59 3.21 -9.09
N ARG A 270 21.19 2.06 -9.66
CA ARG A 270 21.33 1.77 -11.11
C ARG A 270 20.52 2.71 -11.98
N GLY A 271 19.36 3.17 -11.49
CA GLY A 271 18.53 4.20 -12.10
C GLY A 271 18.69 5.53 -11.38
N GLY A 272 18.56 6.62 -12.08
CA GLY A 272 18.58 7.96 -11.48
C GLY A 272 17.53 8.85 -12.09
N PRO A 273 17.22 9.97 -11.43
CA PRO A 273 16.26 10.93 -11.96
C PRO A 273 16.72 11.47 -13.31
N PRO A 274 15.82 11.72 -14.26
CA PRO A 274 16.13 12.04 -15.66
C PRO A 274 16.56 13.50 -15.84
N LEU A 275 17.63 13.88 -15.15
CA LEU A 275 18.23 15.23 -15.18
C LEU A 275 19.48 15.24 -16.08
N GLY A 276 19.42 16.00 -17.16
CA GLY A 276 20.54 16.22 -18.06
C GLY A 276 21.55 17.28 -17.55
N ARG A 277 22.76 17.25 -18.12
CA ARG A 277 23.77 18.30 -17.86
C ARG A 277 23.49 19.58 -18.63
N ILE A 278 22.93 19.48 -19.83
CA ILE A 278 22.71 20.62 -20.76
C ILE A 278 21.21 20.81 -20.96
N ARG A 279 20.42 19.73 -21.03
CA ARG A 279 18.97 19.77 -21.13
C ARG A 279 18.37 19.64 -19.73
N ASP A 280 17.18 20.23 -19.54
CA ASP A 280 16.51 20.14 -18.25
C ASP A 280 16.14 18.72 -17.88
N PHE A 281 15.58 17.97 -18.84
CA PHE A 281 15.20 16.56 -18.67
C PHE A 281 15.83 15.68 -19.75
N VAL A 282 16.13 14.43 -19.36
CA VAL A 282 16.47 13.34 -20.28
C VAL A 282 15.21 12.53 -20.52
N VAL A 283 14.62 12.69 -21.69
CA VAL A 283 13.43 11.96 -22.12
C VAL A 283 13.78 10.66 -22.82
N ASP A 284 12.85 9.73 -22.86
CA ASP A 284 12.96 8.55 -23.70
C ASP A 284 13.12 8.96 -25.16
N ARG A 285 14.03 8.34 -25.89
CA ARG A 285 14.45 8.78 -27.24
C ARG A 285 13.38 8.55 -28.29
N GLU A 286 12.55 7.53 -28.12
CA GLU A 286 11.54 7.14 -29.09
C GLU A 286 10.23 7.90 -28.86
N SER A 287 9.79 7.98 -27.60
CA SER A 287 8.51 8.59 -27.23
C SER A 287 8.61 10.08 -26.88
N GLY A 288 9.78 10.59 -26.51
CA GLY A 288 9.95 11.96 -26.02
C GLY A 288 9.33 12.21 -24.63
N LEU A 289 8.96 11.14 -23.89
CA LEU A 289 8.25 11.20 -22.64
C LEU A 289 9.17 10.95 -21.44
N LEU A 290 8.78 11.46 -20.28
CA LEU A 290 9.32 11.11 -18.97
C LEU A 290 8.47 10.00 -18.34
N ASP A 291 9.10 9.00 -17.74
CA ASP A 291 8.41 7.97 -16.95
C ASP A 291 8.43 8.37 -15.47
N LEU A 292 7.34 8.97 -15.00
CA LEU A 292 7.21 9.50 -13.65
C LEU A 292 7.19 8.38 -12.57
N LYS A 293 6.79 7.16 -12.94
CA LYS A 293 6.82 6.01 -12.01
C LYS A 293 8.25 5.47 -11.90
N ARG A 294 8.86 5.09 -13.01
CA ARG A 294 10.18 4.46 -13.04
C ARG A 294 11.30 5.40 -12.63
N ASP A 295 11.32 6.61 -13.19
CA ASP A 295 12.43 7.54 -13.06
C ASP A 295 12.15 8.64 -12.01
N GLY A 296 10.97 8.60 -11.38
CA GLY A 296 10.52 9.55 -10.36
C GLY A 296 10.14 8.86 -9.04
N SER A 297 8.86 8.52 -8.86
CA SER A 297 8.33 8.05 -7.56
C SER A 297 9.04 6.79 -7.02
N ARG A 298 9.47 5.86 -7.90
CA ARG A 298 10.19 4.65 -7.49
C ARG A 298 11.46 4.95 -6.71
N ILE A 299 12.16 6.04 -7.03
CA ILE A 299 13.40 6.43 -6.34
C ILE A 299 13.12 6.71 -4.86
N PHE A 300 12.03 7.42 -4.56
CA PHE A 300 11.63 7.69 -3.17
C PHE A 300 11.17 6.42 -2.47
N VAL A 301 10.37 5.59 -3.15
CA VAL A 301 9.88 4.31 -2.62
C VAL A 301 11.03 3.38 -2.26
N ASP A 302 12.00 3.19 -3.18
CA ASP A 302 13.14 2.31 -2.95
C ASP A 302 14.02 2.83 -1.81
N ALA A 303 14.29 4.14 -1.77
CA ALA A 303 15.08 4.75 -0.70
C ALA A 303 14.37 4.62 0.66
N ALA A 304 13.09 4.94 0.74
CA ALA A 304 12.30 4.83 1.97
C ALA A 304 12.26 3.39 2.49
N ARG A 305 12.10 2.40 1.59
CA ARG A 305 12.11 0.97 1.95
C ARG A 305 13.46 0.54 2.52
N ILE A 306 14.57 0.89 1.85
CA ILE A 306 15.92 0.52 2.28
C ILE A 306 16.22 1.12 3.65
N LEU A 307 15.90 2.40 3.84
CA LEU A 307 16.07 3.08 5.13
C LEU A 307 15.20 2.46 6.22
N ALA A 308 13.94 2.14 5.91
CA ALA A 308 13.03 1.50 6.86
C ALA A 308 13.53 0.12 7.28
N LEU A 309 14.02 -0.71 6.35
CA LEU A 309 14.61 -2.01 6.65
C LEU A 309 15.86 -1.88 7.53
N ALA A 310 16.75 -0.94 7.19
CA ALA A 310 17.99 -0.71 7.94
C ALA A 310 17.76 -0.18 9.35
N LEU A 311 16.68 0.58 9.58
CA LEU A 311 16.39 1.25 10.85
C LEU A 311 15.28 0.55 11.66
N GLY A 312 14.71 -0.54 11.18
CA GLY A 312 13.63 -1.26 11.85
C GLY A 312 12.30 -0.48 11.88
N VAL A 313 12.05 0.40 10.91
CA VAL A 313 10.82 1.18 10.80
C VAL A 313 9.69 0.31 10.23
N SER A 314 8.61 0.16 10.98
CA SER A 314 7.47 -0.71 10.62
C SER A 314 6.43 -0.04 9.71
N ASP A 315 6.51 1.27 9.49
CA ASP A 315 5.61 1.95 8.55
C ASP A 315 5.78 1.37 7.14
N THR A 316 4.68 1.26 6.40
CA THR A 316 4.71 0.79 5.01
C THR A 316 4.68 1.94 4.00
N ALA A 317 4.04 3.06 4.33
CA ALA A 317 3.95 4.23 3.47
C ALA A 317 5.30 4.90 3.26
N THR A 318 5.59 5.33 2.03
CA THR A 318 6.86 6.01 1.69
C THR A 318 7.07 7.27 2.52
N SER A 319 6.02 8.08 2.72
CA SER A 319 6.09 9.30 3.53
C SER A 319 6.41 9.00 5.00
N GLY A 320 5.68 8.08 5.62
CA GLY A 320 5.90 7.71 7.02
C GLY A 320 7.30 7.12 7.25
N ARG A 321 7.79 6.28 6.33
CA ARG A 321 9.17 5.76 6.35
C ARG A 321 10.22 6.86 6.27
N LEU A 322 10.04 7.85 5.38
CA LEU A 322 10.97 8.97 5.25
C LEU A 322 10.96 9.88 6.48
N GLU A 323 9.79 10.13 7.06
CA GLU A 323 9.67 10.89 8.31
C GLU A 323 10.35 10.18 9.48
N ALA A 324 10.07 8.90 9.67
CA ALA A 324 10.66 8.10 10.74
C ALA A 324 12.19 7.95 10.56
N ALA A 325 12.66 7.64 9.36
CA ALA A 325 14.08 7.54 9.05
C ALA A 325 14.78 8.89 9.24
N GLY A 326 14.18 9.99 8.79
CA GLY A 326 14.71 11.33 8.98
C GLY A 326 14.87 11.70 10.45
N ALA A 327 13.89 11.36 11.29
CA ALA A 327 13.95 11.57 12.73
C ALA A 327 15.06 10.73 13.39
N LEU A 328 15.15 9.43 13.06
CA LEU A 328 16.17 8.53 13.60
C LEU A 328 17.60 8.91 13.19
N LEU A 329 17.76 9.41 11.96
CA LEU A 329 19.07 9.82 11.41
C LEU A 329 19.42 11.27 11.70
N GLY A 330 18.54 12.01 12.39
CA GLY A 330 18.78 13.42 12.72
C GLY A 330 18.78 14.36 11.51
N TRP A 331 18.03 14.02 10.44
CA TRP A 331 17.95 14.90 9.28
C TRP A 331 17.20 16.20 9.63
N PRO A 332 17.63 17.35 9.10
CA PRO A 332 16.88 18.59 9.26
C PRO A 332 15.45 18.43 8.74
N ARG A 333 14.44 18.87 9.50
CA ARG A 333 13.02 18.75 9.12
C ARG A 333 12.75 19.27 7.70
N ARG A 334 13.36 20.40 7.32
CA ARG A 334 13.27 20.97 5.97
C ARG A 334 13.72 20.03 4.84
N GLU A 335 14.66 19.10 5.12
CA GLU A 335 15.12 18.13 4.11
C GLU A 335 14.10 17.01 3.94
N VAL A 336 13.50 16.56 5.05
CA VAL A 336 12.41 15.59 5.03
C VAL A 336 11.22 16.17 4.29
N ASP A 337 10.76 17.37 4.66
CA ASP A 337 9.64 18.06 4.02
C ASP A 337 9.87 18.22 2.50
N ALA A 338 11.06 18.62 2.08
CA ALA A 338 11.40 18.73 0.66
C ALA A 338 11.34 17.39 -0.10
N CYS A 339 11.68 16.27 0.56
CA CYS A 339 11.52 14.93 -0.02
C CYS A 339 10.04 14.56 -0.14
N LEU A 340 9.22 14.84 0.88
CA LEU A 340 7.78 14.54 0.89
C LEU A 340 7.05 15.37 -0.16
N GLU A 341 7.31 16.67 -0.24
CA GLU A 341 6.72 17.56 -1.26
C GLU A 341 7.11 17.14 -2.67
N ALA A 342 8.37 16.74 -2.88
CA ALA A 342 8.86 16.24 -4.16
C ALA A 342 8.17 14.94 -4.58
N PHE A 343 7.98 14.00 -3.66
CA PHE A 343 7.27 12.75 -3.90
C PHE A 343 5.78 13.01 -4.20
N ASP A 344 5.13 13.84 -3.39
CA ASP A 344 3.71 14.21 -3.58
C ASP A 344 3.48 14.88 -4.93
N PHE A 345 4.35 15.80 -5.35
CA PHE A 345 4.24 16.46 -6.65
C PHE A 345 4.36 15.48 -7.83
N ILE A 346 5.29 14.52 -7.76
CA ILE A 346 5.40 13.48 -8.80
C ILE A 346 4.13 12.61 -8.83
N GLN A 347 3.59 12.23 -7.67
CA GLN A 347 2.35 11.49 -7.59
C GLN A 347 1.15 12.28 -8.14
N GLN A 348 1.10 13.60 -7.88
CA GLN A 348 0.07 14.49 -8.43
C GLN A 348 0.10 14.50 -9.95
N LEU A 349 1.28 14.60 -10.57
CA LEU A 349 1.42 14.55 -12.02
C LEU A 349 0.98 13.19 -12.59
N ARG A 350 1.26 12.08 -11.89
CA ARG A 350 0.82 10.74 -12.27
C ARG A 350 -0.71 10.62 -12.24
N LEU A 351 -1.33 11.02 -11.14
CA LEU A 351 -2.79 11.01 -10.98
C LEU A 351 -3.49 11.86 -12.05
N ARG A 352 -2.95 13.06 -12.33
CA ARG A 352 -3.48 13.93 -13.39
C ARG A 352 -3.39 13.27 -14.77
N GLY A 353 -2.23 12.70 -15.12
CA GLY A 353 -2.05 12.02 -16.40
C GLY A 353 -2.98 10.82 -16.59
N GLN A 354 -3.21 10.04 -15.52
CA GLN A 354 -4.15 8.91 -15.53
C GLN A 354 -5.60 9.36 -15.69
N ARG A 355 -6.00 10.44 -15.01
CA ARG A 355 -7.33 11.03 -15.14
C ARG A 355 -7.60 11.54 -16.55
N GLU A 356 -6.66 12.27 -17.11
CA GLU A 356 -6.79 12.89 -18.44
C GLU A 356 -6.70 11.86 -19.57
N LYS A 357 -6.18 10.65 -19.31
CA LYS A 357 -5.90 9.61 -20.30
C LYS A 357 -5.09 10.13 -21.48
N ALA A 358 -4.24 11.13 -21.23
CA ALA A 358 -3.50 11.90 -22.22
C ALA A 358 -2.27 11.17 -22.81
N GLY A 359 -2.22 9.84 -22.70
CA GLY A 359 -1.11 9.03 -23.21
C GLY A 359 -0.86 7.76 -22.39
N PRO A 360 0.31 7.13 -22.55
CA PRO A 360 0.67 5.94 -21.78
C PRO A 360 0.67 6.25 -20.26
N PRO A 361 0.15 5.35 -19.41
CA PRO A 361 0.08 5.58 -17.98
C PRO A 361 1.45 5.92 -17.39
N ASN A 362 1.46 6.84 -16.42
CA ASN A 362 2.65 7.33 -15.72
C ASN A 362 3.69 8.07 -16.60
N ARG A 363 3.38 8.40 -17.85
CA ARG A 363 4.29 9.12 -18.74
C ARG A 363 3.76 10.52 -19.05
N ILE A 364 4.68 11.49 -19.14
CA ILE A 364 4.35 12.89 -19.45
C ILE A 364 5.36 13.48 -20.42
N ALA A 365 4.88 14.28 -21.37
CA ALA A 365 5.75 15.12 -22.20
C ALA A 365 6.18 16.36 -21.40
N PRO A 366 7.47 16.74 -21.36
CA PRO A 366 7.89 17.99 -20.71
C PRO A 366 7.16 19.23 -21.22
N SER A 367 6.77 19.22 -22.48
CA SER A 367 6.01 20.31 -23.12
C SER A 367 4.55 20.43 -22.65
N ALA A 368 4.01 19.42 -21.95
CA ALA A 368 2.68 19.47 -21.36
C ALA A 368 2.68 20.16 -19.97
N LEU A 369 3.87 20.45 -19.42
CA LEU A 369 4.03 21.15 -18.16
C LEU A 369 4.08 22.67 -18.40
N ASN A 370 3.42 23.44 -17.53
CA ASN A 370 3.65 24.87 -17.48
C ASN A 370 5.02 25.19 -16.83
N GLU A 371 5.46 26.45 -16.86
CA GLU A 371 6.78 26.86 -16.37
C GLU A 371 7.01 26.53 -14.89
N LEU A 372 5.99 26.69 -14.05
CA LEU A 372 6.05 26.37 -12.62
C LEU A 372 6.15 24.87 -12.39
N GLU A 373 5.30 24.09 -13.04
CA GLU A 373 5.33 22.62 -12.95
C GLU A 373 6.66 22.06 -13.44
N HIS A 374 7.21 22.63 -14.52
CA HIS A 374 8.52 22.27 -15.03
C HIS A 374 9.63 22.53 -13.98
N ALA A 375 9.60 23.69 -13.34
CA ALA A 375 10.54 24.04 -12.28
C ALA A 375 10.39 23.13 -11.06
N PHE A 376 9.16 22.84 -10.61
CA PHE A 376 8.88 21.95 -9.50
C PHE A 376 9.30 20.50 -9.79
N LEU A 377 9.02 19.98 -10.98
CA LEU A 377 9.44 18.62 -11.35
C LEU A 377 10.96 18.50 -11.39
N LYS A 378 11.63 19.52 -11.91
CA LYS A 378 13.11 19.58 -11.90
C LYS A 378 13.68 19.56 -10.49
N GLU A 379 13.08 20.31 -9.56
CA GLU A 379 13.48 20.30 -8.17
C GLU A 379 13.13 18.96 -7.49
N SER A 380 11.99 18.38 -7.77
CA SER A 380 11.61 17.04 -7.27
C SER A 380 12.64 15.98 -7.67
N PHE A 381 13.10 15.99 -8.91
CA PHE A 381 14.18 15.11 -9.35
C PHE A 381 15.53 15.39 -8.69
N ARG A 382 15.82 16.66 -8.32
CA ARG A 382 17.01 16.98 -7.53
C ARG A 382 16.91 16.42 -6.12
N GLN A 383 15.75 16.50 -5.49
CA GLN A 383 15.53 15.89 -4.18
C GLN A 383 15.66 14.36 -4.25
N ALA A 384 15.10 13.71 -5.29
CA ALA A 384 15.30 12.28 -5.55
C ALA A 384 16.79 11.92 -5.63
N ARG A 385 17.61 12.71 -6.35
CA ARG A 385 19.05 12.50 -6.45
C ARG A 385 19.76 12.67 -5.11
N LYS A 386 19.39 13.68 -4.32
CA LYS A 386 19.96 13.89 -2.97
C LYS A 386 19.61 12.73 -2.04
N LEU A 387 18.37 12.23 -2.12
CA LEU A 387 17.93 11.09 -1.34
C LEU A 387 18.70 9.82 -1.71
N GLN A 388 18.93 9.56 -3.01
CA GLN A 388 19.79 8.46 -3.46
C GLN A 388 21.21 8.53 -2.91
N GLN A 389 21.80 9.76 -2.82
CA GLN A 389 23.14 9.95 -2.25
C GLN A 389 23.21 9.57 -0.77
N LYS A 390 22.10 9.62 -0.04
CA LYS A 390 22.02 9.18 1.35
C LYS A 390 21.98 7.65 1.53
N LEU A 391 21.81 6.88 0.44
CA LEU A 391 21.88 5.41 0.43
C LEU A 391 23.31 4.87 0.25
N GLN A 392 24.30 5.70 0.22
CA GLN A 392 25.71 5.27 0.17
C GLN A 392 26.14 4.85 1.58
N PHE A 393 25.99 3.54 1.89
CA PHE A 393 26.42 2.89 3.13
C PHE A 393 27.91 2.55 3.09
#